data_fc4c270143d371b3a7cb31ab6598f587
#
_entry.id   fc4c270143d371b3a7cb31ab6598f587
#
_cell.length_a   1.000
_cell.length_b   1.000
_cell.length_c   1.000
_cell.angle_alpha   90.00
_cell.angle_beta   90.00
_cell.angle_gamma   90.00
#
_symmetry.space_group_name_H-M   'P 1'
#
loop_
_entity.id
_entity.type
_entity.pdbx_description
1 polymer ?
#
loop_
_entity_poly.entity_id
_entity_poly.type
_entity_poly.pdbx_seq_one_letter_code
_entity_poly.pdbx_strand_id
1 'polypeptide(L)'
;MVDLSPRSFLERSRTPGGKKMVRYSLVSVISVIVSQVVLFIAQSFWSARTSNIVAVCVSAVPSYYLNRMWAWGKTGKSHLMKEILPFWSLALLGLIFSTWAADYAETNAHHLTDSDLGARLIVNFAALAAFGVLWVGKFFIFNRILFAHQPEPSLPAGG
;
A
#
# COMPACT_ATOMS: atom_id res chain seq x y z
N MET A 1 -11.72 -26.06 0.26
CA MET A 1 -11.08 -25.70 -1.02
C MET A 1 -11.67 -24.37 -1.45
N VAL A 2 -10.91 -23.26 -1.41
CA VAL A 2 -11.44 -21.95 -1.83
C VAL A 2 -11.44 -21.93 -3.35
N ASP A 3 -12.64 -21.84 -3.95
CA ASP A 3 -12.79 -21.72 -5.39
C ASP A 3 -12.25 -20.37 -5.86
N LEU A 4 -11.11 -20.39 -6.56
CA LEU A 4 -10.41 -19.23 -7.11
C LEU A 4 -10.88 -18.90 -8.55
N SER A 5 -12.06 -19.35 -8.93
CA SER A 5 -12.60 -19.09 -10.27
C SER A 5 -12.92 -17.58 -10.45
N PRO A 6 -12.76 -17.02 -11.65
CA PRO A 6 -13.12 -15.63 -11.93
C PRO A 6 -14.59 -15.29 -11.62
N ARG A 7 -15.48 -16.29 -11.67
CA ARG A 7 -16.91 -16.12 -11.35
C ARG A 7 -17.13 -15.89 -9.85
N SER A 8 -16.44 -16.65 -8.99
CA SER A 8 -16.54 -16.49 -7.53
C SER A 8 -15.98 -15.12 -7.08
N PHE A 9 -14.98 -14.60 -7.78
CA PHE A 9 -14.43 -13.26 -7.52
C PHE A 9 -15.44 -12.16 -7.89
N LEU A 10 -16.12 -12.27 -9.02
CA LEU A 10 -17.16 -11.33 -9.47
C LEU A 10 -18.39 -11.34 -8.55
N GLU A 11 -18.82 -12.49 -8.08
CA GLU A 11 -19.91 -12.60 -7.11
C GLU A 11 -19.54 -11.99 -5.76
N ARG A 12 -18.33 -12.24 -5.28
CA ARG A 12 -17.79 -11.65 -4.04
C ARG A 12 -17.65 -10.14 -4.13
N SER A 13 -17.27 -9.60 -5.30
CA SER A 13 -17.16 -8.16 -5.52
C SER A 13 -18.52 -7.43 -5.49
N ARG A 14 -19.62 -8.14 -5.72
CA ARG A 14 -21.00 -7.59 -5.68
C ARG A 14 -21.54 -7.45 -4.26
N THR A 15 -20.96 -8.13 -3.28
CA THR A 15 -21.34 -7.96 -1.87
C THR A 15 -20.94 -6.59 -1.32
N PRO A 16 -21.61 -6.05 -0.29
CA PRO A 16 -21.24 -4.76 0.32
C PRO A 16 -19.79 -4.71 0.79
N GLY A 17 -19.27 -5.82 1.34
CA GLY A 17 -17.86 -5.96 1.73
C GLY A 17 -16.92 -6.02 0.54
N GLY A 18 -17.30 -6.75 -0.51
CA GLY A 18 -16.52 -6.85 -1.74
C GLY A 18 -16.39 -5.51 -2.48
N LYS A 19 -17.46 -4.72 -2.54
CA LYS A 19 -17.41 -3.36 -3.11
C LYS A 19 -16.43 -2.45 -2.38
N LYS A 20 -16.36 -2.51 -1.04
CA LYS A 20 -15.37 -1.77 -0.25
C LYS A 20 -13.95 -2.21 -0.57
N MET A 21 -13.73 -3.52 -0.69
CA MET A 21 -12.41 -4.06 -1.01
C MET A 21 -11.95 -3.66 -2.42
N VAL A 22 -12.83 -3.71 -3.41
CA VAL A 22 -12.53 -3.24 -4.78
C VAL A 22 -12.19 -1.75 -4.79
N ARG A 23 -12.97 -0.91 -4.10
CA ARG A 23 -12.69 0.53 -3.99
C ARG A 23 -11.34 0.79 -3.32
N TYR A 24 -11.05 0.10 -2.23
CA TYR A 24 -9.75 0.20 -1.55
C TYR A 24 -8.59 -0.20 -2.46
N SER A 25 -8.73 -1.29 -3.21
CA SER A 25 -7.70 -1.73 -4.17
C SER A 25 -7.50 -0.72 -5.30
N LEU A 26 -8.56 -0.13 -5.82
CA LEU A 26 -8.48 0.91 -6.85
C LEU A 26 -7.78 2.17 -6.33
N VAL A 27 -8.10 2.62 -5.12
CA VAL A 27 -7.39 3.76 -4.50
C VAL A 27 -5.91 3.43 -4.33
N SER A 28 -5.58 2.21 -3.90
CA SER A 28 -4.19 1.79 -3.74
C SER A 28 -3.43 1.79 -5.08
N VAL A 29 -4.04 1.28 -6.15
CA VAL A 29 -3.44 1.30 -7.49
C VAL A 29 -3.22 2.73 -7.99
N ILE A 30 -4.22 3.60 -7.86
CA ILE A 30 -4.10 5.01 -8.25
C ILE A 30 -2.97 5.69 -7.46
N SER A 31 -2.91 5.45 -6.14
CA SER A 31 -1.87 6.03 -5.28
C SER A 31 -0.47 5.57 -5.66
N VAL A 32 -0.30 4.30 -6.00
CA VAL A 32 0.97 3.76 -6.49
C VAL A 32 1.36 4.42 -7.81
N ILE A 33 0.44 4.53 -8.77
CA ILE A 33 0.72 5.18 -10.05
C ILE A 33 1.15 6.64 -9.84
N VAL A 34 0.41 7.39 -9.03
CA VAL A 34 0.75 8.79 -8.72
C VAL A 34 2.13 8.87 -8.07
N SER A 35 2.41 8.01 -7.08
CA SER A 35 3.71 7.99 -6.41
C SER A 35 4.86 7.69 -7.38
N GLN A 36 4.69 6.72 -8.29
CA GLN A 36 5.72 6.36 -9.26
C GLN A 36 5.97 7.46 -10.31
N VAL A 37 4.92 8.12 -10.77
CA VAL A 37 5.04 9.26 -11.69
C VAL A 37 5.76 10.42 -11.02
N VAL A 38 5.37 10.76 -9.79
CA VAL A 38 6.03 11.84 -9.03
C VAL A 38 7.49 11.50 -8.75
N LEU A 39 7.79 10.25 -8.34
CA LEU A 39 9.16 9.79 -8.12
C LEU A 39 10.00 9.95 -9.38
N PHE A 40 9.51 9.47 -10.52
CA PHE A 40 10.22 9.54 -11.79
C PHE A 40 10.53 10.97 -12.22
N ILE A 41 9.56 11.89 -12.09
CA ILE A 41 9.76 13.30 -12.41
C ILE A 41 10.73 13.96 -11.41
N ALA A 42 10.56 13.71 -10.13
CA ALA A 42 11.35 14.32 -9.06
C ALA A 42 12.84 13.95 -9.14
N GLN A 43 13.17 12.76 -9.62
CA GLN A 43 14.56 12.34 -9.88
C GLN A 43 15.30 13.20 -10.92
N SER A 44 14.59 14.05 -11.68
CA SER A 44 15.22 15.01 -12.58
C SER A 44 15.81 16.21 -11.82
N PHE A 45 15.39 16.43 -10.57
CA PHE A 45 15.73 17.62 -9.79
C PHE A 45 16.47 17.28 -8.49
N TRP A 46 16.25 16.08 -7.94
CA TRP A 46 16.75 15.66 -6.63
C TRP A 46 17.27 14.22 -6.67
N SER A 47 18.04 13.85 -5.63
CA SER A 47 18.46 12.46 -5.40
C SER A 47 17.27 11.53 -5.22
N ALA A 48 17.46 10.23 -5.43
CA ALA A 48 16.43 9.23 -5.28
C ALA A 48 15.79 9.26 -3.89
N ARG A 49 16.56 9.47 -2.84
CA ARG A 49 16.07 9.60 -1.46
C ARG A 49 15.05 10.73 -1.33
N THR A 50 15.41 11.94 -1.72
CA THR A 50 14.54 13.12 -1.62
C THR A 50 13.32 12.97 -2.52
N SER A 51 13.52 12.48 -3.74
CA SER A 51 12.46 12.25 -4.71
C SER A 51 11.42 11.25 -4.19
N ASN A 52 11.86 10.17 -3.53
CA ASN A 52 10.94 9.19 -2.95
C ASN A 52 10.14 9.76 -1.77
N ILE A 53 10.77 10.55 -0.90
CA ILE A 53 10.07 11.23 0.20
C ILE A 53 8.97 12.13 -0.36
N VAL A 54 9.29 12.96 -1.35
CA VAL A 54 8.31 13.85 -2.01
C VAL A 54 7.19 13.05 -2.66
N ALA A 55 7.51 11.98 -3.39
CA ALA A 55 6.54 11.14 -4.08
C ALA A 55 5.55 10.49 -3.10
N VAL A 56 6.04 9.93 -2.00
CA VAL A 56 5.19 9.32 -0.97
C VAL A 56 4.34 10.37 -0.26
N CYS A 57 4.88 11.51 0.11
CA CYS A 57 4.12 12.60 0.75
C CYS A 57 3.02 13.14 -0.17
N VAL A 58 3.32 13.38 -1.44
CA VAL A 58 2.35 13.87 -2.43
C VAL A 58 1.22 12.86 -2.67
N SER A 59 1.54 11.57 -2.71
CA SER A 59 0.55 10.50 -2.94
C SER A 59 -0.24 10.13 -1.68
N ALA A 60 0.34 10.27 -0.48
CA ALA A 60 -0.29 9.85 0.77
C ALA A 60 -1.51 10.71 1.13
N VAL A 61 -1.45 12.02 0.90
CA VAL A 61 -2.56 12.93 1.25
C VAL A 61 -3.83 12.61 0.46
N PRO A 62 -3.83 12.62 -0.89
CA PRO A 62 -5.03 12.25 -1.64
C PRO A 62 -5.44 10.79 -1.39
N SER A 63 -4.48 9.87 -1.18
CA SER A 63 -4.76 8.49 -0.84
C SER A 63 -5.57 8.36 0.45
N TYR A 64 -5.21 9.11 1.49
CA TYR A 64 -5.96 9.13 2.74
C TYR A 64 -7.39 9.60 2.54
N TYR A 65 -7.60 10.72 1.85
CA TYR A 65 -8.92 11.27 1.61
C TYR A 65 -9.78 10.36 0.73
N LEU A 66 -9.23 9.79 -0.34
CA LEU A 66 -9.93 8.85 -1.20
C LEU A 66 -10.33 7.57 -0.44
N ASN A 67 -9.44 7.02 0.37
CA ASN A 67 -9.76 5.86 1.19
C ASN A 67 -10.86 6.19 2.20
N ARG A 68 -10.77 7.33 2.86
CA ARG A 68 -11.74 7.75 3.86
C ARG A 68 -13.13 7.97 3.27
N MET A 69 -13.24 8.73 2.19
CA MET A 69 -14.51 9.09 1.59
C MET A 69 -15.11 7.97 0.75
N TRP A 70 -14.28 7.37 -0.09
CA TRP A 70 -14.78 6.45 -1.12
C TRP A 70 -14.71 4.97 -0.70
N ALA A 71 -13.62 4.51 -0.13
CA ALA A 71 -13.48 3.12 0.29
C ALA A 71 -14.19 2.84 1.62
N TRP A 72 -14.03 3.71 2.61
CA TRP A 72 -14.63 3.53 3.94
C TRP A 72 -16.01 4.19 4.08
N GLY A 73 -16.38 5.10 3.17
CA GLY A 73 -17.66 5.80 3.20
C GLY A 73 -17.86 6.67 4.44
N LYS A 74 -16.76 7.16 5.02
CA LYS A 74 -16.80 7.98 6.23
C LYS A 74 -16.81 9.46 5.86
N THR A 75 -17.85 10.15 6.32
CA THR A 75 -18.02 11.61 6.25
C THR A 75 -17.98 12.21 7.65
N GLY A 76 -17.62 13.49 7.77
CA GLY A 76 -17.54 14.18 9.05
C GLY A 76 -16.12 14.21 9.66
N LYS A 77 -16.01 14.46 10.98
CA LYS A 77 -14.70 14.58 11.66
C LYS A 77 -13.98 13.24 11.73
N SER A 78 -12.68 13.23 11.45
CA SER A 78 -11.84 12.05 11.56
C SER A 78 -11.42 11.78 13.01
N HIS A 79 -11.39 10.51 13.40
CA HIS A 79 -10.88 10.10 14.71
C HIS A 79 -9.37 9.87 14.66
N LEU A 80 -8.62 10.73 15.37
CA LEU A 80 -7.15 10.75 15.33
C LEU A 80 -6.53 9.37 15.65
N MET A 81 -6.97 8.73 16.73
CA MET A 81 -6.38 7.47 17.20
C MET A 81 -6.82 6.24 16.39
N LYS A 82 -8.05 6.24 15.88
CA LYS A 82 -8.63 5.04 15.22
C LYS A 82 -8.45 5.03 13.70
N GLU A 83 -8.25 6.20 13.09
CA GLU A 83 -8.18 6.33 11.63
C GLU A 83 -6.85 6.90 11.15
N ILE A 84 -6.44 8.04 11.71
CA ILE A 84 -5.26 8.77 11.23
C ILE A 84 -3.98 8.06 11.66
N LEU A 85 -3.84 7.73 12.93
CA LEU A 85 -2.61 7.16 13.47
C LEU A 85 -2.22 5.83 12.83
N PRO A 86 -3.11 4.82 12.70
CA PRO A 86 -2.76 3.57 12.02
C PRO A 86 -2.40 3.76 10.55
N PHE A 87 -3.12 4.64 9.83
CA PHE A 87 -2.84 4.91 8.43
C PHE A 87 -1.45 5.53 8.25
N TRP A 88 -1.14 6.59 9.00
CA TRP A 88 0.13 7.30 8.89
C TRP A 88 1.32 6.49 9.43
N SER A 89 1.14 5.68 10.47
CA SER A 89 2.19 4.78 10.95
C SER A 89 2.63 3.80 9.87
N LEU A 90 1.69 3.24 9.13
CA LEU A 90 1.97 2.32 8.05
C LEU A 90 2.56 3.01 6.82
N ALA A 91 2.09 4.23 6.52
CA ALA A 91 2.65 5.05 5.46
C ALA A 91 4.11 5.43 5.78
N LEU A 92 4.40 5.76 7.04
CA LEU A 92 5.75 6.11 7.51
C LEU A 92 6.71 4.91 7.42
N LEU A 93 6.28 3.72 7.85
CA LEU A 93 7.07 2.50 7.68
C LEU A 93 7.35 2.21 6.20
N GLY A 94 6.34 2.36 5.34
CA GLY A 94 6.50 2.23 3.90
C GLY A 94 7.49 3.24 3.33
N LEU A 95 7.40 4.50 3.79
CA LEU A 95 8.32 5.56 3.39
C LEU A 95 9.77 5.25 3.77
N ILE A 96 10.02 4.85 5.00
CA ILE A 96 11.37 4.52 5.48
C ILE A 96 11.97 3.41 4.62
N PHE A 97 11.23 2.33 4.41
CA PHE A 97 11.73 1.16 3.70
C PHE A 97 11.91 1.41 2.20
N SER A 98 10.95 2.09 1.56
CA SER A 98 11.06 2.45 0.14
C SER A 98 12.16 3.49 -0.12
N THR A 99 12.37 4.42 0.81
CA THR A 99 13.45 5.41 0.69
C THR A 99 14.82 4.76 0.81
N TRP A 100 15.00 3.82 1.74
CA TRP A 100 16.22 3.04 1.83
C TRP A 100 16.48 2.25 0.54
N ALA A 101 15.46 1.60 -0.01
CA ALA A 101 15.59 0.82 -1.23
C ALA A 101 15.91 1.71 -2.46
N ALA A 102 15.30 2.89 -2.54
CA ALA A 102 15.55 3.86 -3.61
C ALA A 102 17.00 4.38 -3.57
N ASP A 103 17.50 4.74 -2.38
CA ASP A 103 18.85 5.20 -2.14
C ASP A 103 19.91 4.12 -2.48
N TYR A 104 19.64 2.89 -2.05
CA TYR A 104 20.48 1.74 -2.39
C TYR A 104 20.50 1.47 -3.89
N ALA A 105 19.34 1.54 -4.55
CA ALA A 105 19.23 1.34 -5.97
C ALA A 105 19.94 2.44 -6.77
N GLU A 106 19.84 3.72 -6.37
CA GLU A 106 20.55 4.84 -6.99
C GLU A 106 22.06 4.62 -6.96
N THR A 107 22.60 4.24 -5.80
CA THR A 107 24.04 4.00 -5.61
C THR A 107 24.56 2.87 -6.50
N ASN A 108 23.74 1.84 -6.77
CA ASN A 108 24.16 0.66 -7.50
C ASN A 108 23.67 0.63 -8.97
N ALA A 109 22.82 1.56 -9.39
CA ALA A 109 22.21 1.58 -10.72
C ALA A 109 23.26 1.64 -11.85
N HIS A 110 24.33 2.40 -11.66
CA HIS A 110 25.42 2.53 -12.66
C HIS A 110 26.22 1.26 -12.88
N HIS A 111 26.15 0.29 -11.98
CA HIS A 111 26.73 -1.05 -12.21
C HIS A 111 25.86 -1.95 -13.10
N LEU A 112 24.58 -1.60 -13.27
CA LEU A 112 23.58 -2.39 -13.99
C LEU A 112 23.23 -1.77 -15.35
N THR A 113 23.41 -0.44 -15.51
CA THR A 113 23.07 0.27 -16.73
C THR A 113 23.86 1.58 -16.88
N ASP A 114 24.26 1.89 -18.09
CA ASP A 114 24.89 3.17 -18.44
C ASP A 114 23.86 4.25 -18.85
N SER A 115 22.59 3.89 -18.89
CA SER A 115 21.50 4.77 -19.31
C SER A 115 20.87 5.47 -18.11
N ASP A 116 20.77 6.80 -18.16
CA ASP A 116 20.05 7.60 -17.14
C ASP A 116 18.60 7.17 -16.98
N LEU A 117 17.93 6.84 -18.08
CA LEU A 117 16.56 6.32 -18.03
C LEU A 117 16.52 4.97 -17.34
N GLY A 118 17.46 4.08 -17.65
CA GLY A 118 17.59 2.77 -17.00
C GLY A 118 17.80 2.91 -15.49
N ALA A 119 18.70 3.79 -15.07
CA ALA A 119 18.96 4.06 -13.64
C ALA A 119 17.69 4.53 -12.90
N ARG A 120 16.95 5.47 -13.47
CA ARG A 120 15.68 5.94 -12.89
C ARG A 120 14.64 4.84 -12.77
N LEU A 121 14.51 4.00 -13.79
CA LEU A 121 13.57 2.87 -13.75
C LEU A 121 13.95 1.85 -12.68
N ILE A 122 15.25 1.58 -12.49
CA ILE A 122 15.75 0.70 -11.41
C ILE A 122 15.34 1.26 -10.04
N VAL A 123 15.53 2.56 -9.81
CA VAL A 123 15.14 3.23 -8.56
C VAL A 123 13.62 3.13 -8.34
N ASN A 124 12.83 3.41 -9.36
CA ASN A 124 11.37 3.30 -9.28
C ASN A 124 10.94 1.87 -8.93
N PHE A 125 11.54 0.89 -9.59
CA PHE A 125 11.21 -0.51 -9.35
C PHE A 125 11.62 -0.96 -7.95
N ALA A 126 12.79 -0.54 -7.46
CA ALA A 126 13.26 -0.86 -6.12
C ALA A 126 12.34 -0.26 -5.03
N ALA A 127 11.95 1.01 -5.18
CA ALA A 127 11.01 1.66 -4.27
C ALA A 127 9.65 0.96 -4.24
N LEU A 128 9.13 0.59 -5.42
CA LEU A 128 7.87 -0.14 -5.57
C LEU A 128 7.94 -1.54 -4.96
N ALA A 129 9.01 -2.28 -5.22
CA ALA A 129 9.21 -3.62 -4.67
C ALA A 129 9.31 -3.60 -3.14
N ALA A 130 10.06 -2.66 -2.57
CA ALA A 130 10.18 -2.48 -1.13
C ALA A 130 8.82 -2.18 -0.47
N PHE A 131 8.02 -1.31 -1.09
CA PHE A 131 6.67 -1.02 -0.63
C PHE A 131 5.75 -2.25 -0.73
N GLY A 132 5.86 -3.01 -1.83
CA GLY A 132 5.10 -4.25 -2.06
C GLY A 132 5.42 -5.33 -1.03
N VAL A 133 6.69 -5.53 -0.68
CA VAL A 133 7.12 -6.48 0.36
C VAL A 133 6.50 -6.15 1.71
N LEU A 134 6.50 -4.87 2.10
CA LEU A 134 5.85 -4.43 3.33
C LEU A 134 4.33 -4.65 3.29
N TRP A 135 3.71 -4.38 2.14
CA TRP A 135 2.27 -4.59 1.97
C TRP A 135 1.88 -6.06 2.13
N VAL A 136 2.65 -6.96 1.52
CA VAL A 136 2.46 -8.41 1.66
C VAL A 136 2.74 -8.86 3.10
N GLY A 137 3.84 -8.41 3.70
CA GLY A 137 4.19 -8.72 5.09
C GLY A 137 3.10 -8.29 6.08
N LYS A 138 2.55 -7.08 5.89
CA LYS A 138 1.41 -6.59 6.64
C LYS A 138 0.18 -7.50 6.51
N PHE A 139 -0.14 -7.96 5.31
CA PHE A 139 -1.26 -8.85 5.07
C PHE A 139 -1.11 -10.15 5.87
N PHE A 140 0.07 -10.75 5.87
CA PHE A 140 0.33 -11.96 6.66
C PHE A 140 0.22 -11.72 8.17
N ILE A 141 0.78 -10.62 8.68
CA ILE A 141 0.74 -10.27 10.12
C ILE A 141 -0.71 -10.05 10.55
N PHE A 142 -1.48 -9.25 9.83
CA PHE A 142 -2.88 -8.99 10.16
C PHE A 142 -3.74 -10.25 10.08
N ASN A 143 -3.52 -11.09 9.07
CA ASN A 143 -4.24 -12.34 8.92
C ASN A 143 -3.98 -13.27 10.12
N ARG A 144 -2.72 -13.37 10.56
CA ARG A 144 -2.35 -14.21 11.71
C ARG A 144 -2.91 -13.68 13.04
N ILE A 145 -2.93 -12.36 13.24
CA ILE A 145 -3.43 -11.74 14.48
C ILE A 145 -4.97 -11.80 14.54
N LEU A 146 -5.66 -11.52 13.44
CA LEU A 146 -7.11 -11.51 13.40
C LEU A 146 -7.74 -12.92 13.50
N PHE A 147 -7.09 -13.94 12.92
CA PHE A 147 -7.59 -15.31 12.98
C PHE A 147 -7.15 -16.08 14.24
N ALA A 148 -6.15 -15.60 14.98
CA ALA A 148 -5.76 -16.19 16.26
C ALA A 148 -6.77 -15.88 17.41
N HIS A 149 -7.73 -14.97 17.18
CA HIS A 149 -8.71 -14.52 18.20
C HIS A 149 -10.15 -14.87 17.81
N GLN A 150 -10.42 -15.97 17.14
CA GLN A 150 -11.77 -16.52 17.12
C GLN A 150 -11.95 -17.42 18.36
N PRO A 151 -12.77 -17.00 19.35
CA PRO A 151 -13.15 -17.92 20.42
C PRO A 151 -13.89 -19.11 19.79
N GLU A 152 -13.53 -20.31 20.19
CA GLU A 152 -14.27 -21.51 19.79
C GLU A 152 -15.76 -21.29 20.09
N PRO A 153 -16.67 -21.67 19.16
CA PRO A 153 -18.09 -21.67 19.44
C PRO A 153 -18.32 -22.58 20.65
N SER A 154 -18.76 -21.99 21.76
CA SER A 154 -19.19 -22.76 22.92
C SER A 154 -20.26 -23.76 22.46
N LEU A 155 -19.93 -25.05 22.48
CA LEU A 155 -20.90 -26.09 22.26
C LEU A 155 -22.04 -25.87 23.26
N PRO A 156 -23.32 -25.91 22.84
CA PRO A 156 -24.41 -25.84 23.77
C PRO A 156 -24.28 -26.98 24.74
N ALA A 157 -24.23 -26.67 26.04
CA ALA A 157 -24.26 -27.66 27.10
C ALA A 157 -25.52 -28.48 26.89
N GLY A 158 -25.32 -29.75 26.53
CA GLY A 158 -26.40 -30.72 26.37
C GLY A 158 -27.19 -30.82 27.68
N GLY A 159 -28.47 -30.50 27.58
CA GLY A 159 -29.48 -30.82 28.57
C GLY A 159 -30.08 -32.22 28.27
#